data_c0fec7621918da67a700150b7d3146dd
#
_entry.id   c0fec7621918da67a700150b7d3146dd
#
_cell.length_a   1.000
_cell.length_b   1.000
_cell.length_c   1.000
_cell.angle_alpha   90.00
_cell.angle_beta   90.00
_cell.angle_gamma   90.00
#
_symmetry.space_group_name_H-M   'P 1'
#
loop_
_entity.id
_entity.type
_entity.pdbx_description
1 polymer ?
#
loop_
_entity_poly.entity_id
_entity_poly.type
_entity_poly.pdbx_seq_one_letter_code
_entity_poly.pdbx_strand_id
1 'polypeptide(L)'
;MPLDNVQPKRLAKKNVVLFGEVLADIFPDQSVLGGAPFNVARHLQAFDLHPVMISRTGHDLLRDDLLREMDRLGMDTIGIQCDQNHPTGQVQVEMENGSHRFTILPDQAYDHIHAGIAHMITMSIKPEMVYFGTLAQRSMPSRLALDKFLSDSKCPHFFDINLRHPWYNKHTVRRSLMRSDIVKMNEDELEIVASYFKINAPTPLLKAKALLDQFELKYLLVTCGEHGAWLINQKNETYNTDPATQTQTIVDTVGAGDAFAAVIIIGLLHDWAMPVAMQRANQFAAAICGIRGGAPQQHEFYIPFKQAWNL
;
A
#
# COMPACT_ATOMS: atom_id res chain seq x y z
N MET A 1 25.18 6.05 45.93
CA MET A 1 24.47 6.76 44.86
C MET A 1 23.85 5.71 43.96
N PRO A 2 22.53 5.59 43.87
CA PRO A 2 21.91 4.64 42.96
C PRO A 2 22.02 5.19 41.54
N LEU A 3 22.45 4.35 40.64
CA LEU A 3 22.46 4.62 39.17
C LEU A 3 21.03 4.72 38.70
N ASP A 4 20.62 5.89 38.28
CA ASP A 4 19.33 6.13 37.64
C ASP A 4 19.24 5.28 36.38
N ASN A 5 18.38 4.27 36.44
CA ASN A 5 17.95 3.50 35.30
C ASN A 5 17.08 4.41 34.39
N VAL A 6 17.72 5.22 33.55
CA VAL A 6 17.05 5.94 32.49
C VAL A 6 16.63 4.89 31.46
N GLN A 7 15.41 4.38 31.57
CA GLN A 7 14.78 3.63 30.49
C GLN A 7 14.78 4.54 29.25
N PRO A 8 15.25 4.05 28.08
CA PRO A 8 15.19 4.85 26.87
C PRO A 8 13.71 5.20 26.61
N LYS A 9 13.39 6.50 26.51
CA LYS A 9 12.08 6.97 26.09
C LYS A 9 11.75 6.25 24.77
N ARG A 10 10.81 5.30 24.77
CA ARG A 10 10.24 4.78 23.54
C ARG A 10 9.69 5.98 22.77
N LEU A 11 10.33 6.34 21.68
CA LEU A 11 9.79 7.31 20.75
C LEU A 11 8.39 6.83 20.36
N ALA A 12 7.41 7.74 20.38
CA ALA A 12 6.05 7.40 19.95
C ALA A 12 6.13 6.86 18.50
N LYS A 13 5.48 5.72 18.29
CA LYS A 13 5.42 5.12 16.94
C LYS A 13 4.72 6.09 16.00
N LYS A 14 5.22 6.22 14.78
CA LYS A 14 4.61 7.08 13.75
C LYS A 14 3.35 6.45 13.20
N ASN A 15 2.26 7.20 13.18
CA ASN A 15 0.95 6.75 12.75
C ASN A 15 0.82 6.84 11.23
N VAL A 16 0.48 5.73 10.59
CA VAL A 16 0.12 5.68 9.17
C VAL A 16 -1.29 5.15 9.04
N VAL A 17 -2.18 5.90 8.43
CA VAL A 17 -3.53 5.40 8.16
C VAL A 17 -3.60 4.89 6.74
N LEU A 18 -4.10 3.66 6.59
CA LEU A 18 -4.26 3.00 5.30
C LEU A 18 -5.75 2.80 5.02
N PHE A 19 -6.22 3.37 3.92
CA PHE A 19 -7.62 3.27 3.52
C PHE A 19 -7.74 2.33 2.31
N GLY A 20 -8.58 1.30 2.43
CA GLY A 20 -8.85 0.43 1.28
C GLY A 20 -9.32 -0.97 1.64
N GLU A 21 -9.12 -1.87 0.69
CA GLU A 21 -9.55 -3.25 0.80
C GLU A 21 -8.70 -4.07 1.77
N VAL A 22 -9.40 -4.92 2.50
CA VAL A 22 -8.89 -6.17 3.07
C VAL A 22 -9.69 -7.29 2.45
N LEU A 23 -9.02 -8.32 1.97
CA LEU A 23 -9.63 -9.42 1.26
C LEU A 23 -8.89 -10.73 1.51
N ALA A 24 -9.47 -11.84 1.06
CA ALA A 24 -8.80 -13.11 1.01
C ALA A 24 -8.73 -13.63 -0.43
N ASP A 25 -7.57 -14.11 -0.83
CA ASP A 25 -7.39 -14.89 -2.04
C ASP A 25 -7.85 -16.33 -1.74
N ILE A 26 -8.91 -16.77 -2.41
CA ILE A 26 -9.57 -18.06 -2.20
C ILE A 26 -9.05 -19.05 -3.23
N PHE A 27 -8.17 -19.94 -2.80
CA PHE A 27 -7.70 -21.09 -3.55
C PHE A 27 -8.60 -22.30 -3.30
N PRO A 28 -8.55 -23.36 -4.11
CA PRO A 28 -9.35 -24.56 -3.89
C PRO A 28 -9.13 -25.26 -2.54
N ASP A 29 -7.94 -25.11 -1.97
CA ASP A 29 -7.47 -25.81 -0.77
C ASP A 29 -7.18 -24.90 0.43
N GLN A 30 -7.13 -23.58 0.23
CA GLN A 30 -6.80 -22.63 1.29
C GLN A 30 -7.32 -21.23 0.99
N SER A 31 -7.35 -20.38 2.02
CA SER A 31 -7.54 -18.94 1.88
C SER A 31 -6.30 -18.18 2.38
N VAL A 32 -5.92 -17.11 1.71
CA VAL A 32 -4.77 -16.27 2.07
C VAL A 32 -5.23 -14.84 2.23
N LEU A 33 -5.09 -14.28 3.43
CA LEU A 33 -5.43 -12.88 3.70
C LEU A 33 -4.48 -11.94 2.94
N GLY A 34 -5.04 -10.94 2.29
CA GLY A 34 -4.34 -9.99 1.45
C GLY A 34 -5.11 -8.69 1.24
N GLY A 35 -4.81 -8.03 0.13
CA GLY A 35 -5.22 -6.68 -0.20
C GLY A 35 -4.04 -5.73 -0.07
N ALA A 36 -3.80 -4.89 -1.09
CA ALA A 36 -2.62 -4.04 -1.12
C ALA A 36 -2.46 -3.16 0.14
N PRO A 37 -3.50 -2.44 0.61
CA PRO A 37 -3.39 -1.66 1.84
C PRO A 37 -3.07 -2.51 3.08
N PHE A 38 -3.61 -3.73 3.15
CA PHE A 38 -3.35 -4.64 4.28
C PHE A 38 -1.91 -5.19 4.24
N ASN A 39 -1.40 -5.54 3.07
CA ASN A 39 0.00 -5.96 2.92
C ASN A 39 0.97 -4.84 3.34
N VAL A 40 0.73 -3.60 2.86
CA VAL A 40 1.52 -2.44 3.29
C VAL A 40 1.45 -2.26 4.81
N ALA A 41 0.26 -2.35 5.42
CA ALA A 41 0.09 -2.23 6.87
C ALA A 41 0.89 -3.28 7.65
N ARG A 42 0.89 -4.55 7.20
CA ARG A 42 1.69 -5.63 7.81
C ARG A 42 3.18 -5.33 7.78
N HIS A 43 3.69 -4.83 6.65
CA HIS A 43 5.10 -4.41 6.55
C HIS A 43 5.42 -3.25 7.47
N LEU A 44 4.59 -2.21 7.50
CA LEU A 44 4.78 -1.06 8.39
C LEU A 44 4.79 -1.47 9.86
N GLN A 45 3.87 -2.35 10.28
CA GLN A 45 3.81 -2.90 11.63
C GLN A 45 5.10 -3.66 11.99
N ALA A 46 5.60 -4.50 11.08
CA ALA A 46 6.81 -5.28 11.29
C ALA A 46 8.08 -4.41 11.41
N PHE A 47 8.07 -3.23 10.80
CA PHE A 47 9.11 -2.20 10.93
C PHE A 47 8.82 -1.17 12.05
N ASP A 48 8.02 -1.53 13.04
CA ASP A 48 7.74 -0.76 14.26
C ASP A 48 7.01 0.57 14.07
N LEU A 49 6.36 0.80 12.93
CA LEU A 49 5.41 1.89 12.78
C LEU A 49 4.07 1.48 13.40
N HIS A 50 3.11 2.42 13.41
CA HIS A 50 1.75 2.17 13.88
C HIS A 50 0.75 2.34 12.72
N PRO A 51 0.53 1.28 11.91
CA PRO A 51 -0.47 1.30 10.86
C PRO A 51 -1.88 1.14 11.43
N VAL A 52 -2.80 1.98 10.97
CA VAL A 52 -4.22 1.85 11.28
C VAL A 52 -4.99 1.69 9.98
N MET A 53 -5.59 0.51 9.82
CA MET A 53 -6.40 0.19 8.65
C MET A 53 -7.79 0.79 8.77
N ILE A 54 -8.25 1.53 7.76
CA ILE A 54 -9.65 1.88 7.56
C ILE A 54 -10.19 1.01 6.43
N SER A 55 -10.96 0.02 6.82
CA SER A 55 -11.58 -0.95 5.91
C SER A 55 -12.94 -1.41 6.46
N ARG A 56 -13.63 -2.25 5.68
CA ARG A 56 -14.87 -2.89 6.12
C ARG A 56 -14.87 -4.34 5.69
N THR A 57 -15.26 -5.23 6.59
CA THR A 57 -15.37 -6.67 6.40
C THR A 57 -16.77 -7.15 6.70
N GLY A 58 -17.18 -8.29 6.18
CA GLY A 58 -18.46 -8.91 6.50
C GLY A 58 -18.54 -9.41 7.94
N HIS A 59 -19.68 -9.96 8.31
CA HIS A 59 -19.87 -10.69 9.55
C HIS A 59 -19.73 -12.19 9.26
N ASP A 60 -18.51 -12.64 9.00
CA ASP A 60 -18.19 -13.97 8.49
C ASP A 60 -16.85 -14.51 9.02
N LEU A 61 -16.53 -15.76 8.70
CA LEU A 61 -15.31 -16.43 9.17
C LEU A 61 -14.03 -15.75 8.68
N LEU A 62 -14.04 -15.16 7.48
CA LEU A 62 -12.86 -14.45 6.97
C LEU A 62 -12.54 -13.20 7.79
N ARG A 63 -13.57 -12.52 8.31
CA ARG A 63 -13.39 -11.45 9.29
C ARG A 63 -12.72 -11.97 10.56
N ASP A 64 -13.19 -13.10 11.09
CA ASP A 64 -12.62 -13.66 12.32
C ASP A 64 -11.16 -14.05 12.13
N ASP A 65 -10.82 -14.62 10.96
CA ASP A 65 -9.43 -14.92 10.58
C ASP A 65 -8.58 -13.65 10.48
N LEU A 66 -9.10 -12.60 9.86
CA LEU A 66 -8.43 -11.32 9.76
C LEU A 66 -8.14 -10.71 11.14
N LEU A 67 -9.14 -10.66 12.01
CA LEU A 67 -8.99 -10.06 13.33
C LEU A 67 -7.99 -10.85 14.19
N ARG A 68 -7.98 -12.19 14.10
CA ARG A 68 -6.97 -13.04 14.75
C ARG A 68 -5.56 -12.76 14.20
N GLU A 69 -5.42 -12.60 12.88
CA GLU A 69 -4.12 -12.28 12.28
C GLU A 69 -3.64 -10.88 12.69
N MET A 70 -4.52 -9.89 12.71
CA MET A 70 -4.18 -8.55 13.17
C MET A 70 -3.74 -8.56 14.65
N ASP A 71 -4.45 -9.28 15.51
CA ASP A 71 -4.08 -9.44 16.92
C ASP A 71 -2.71 -10.11 17.07
N ARG A 72 -2.47 -11.21 16.33
CA ARG A 72 -1.18 -11.90 16.30
C ARG A 72 -0.02 -10.99 15.91
N LEU A 73 -0.26 -10.04 15.02
CA LEU A 73 0.71 -9.05 14.55
C LEU A 73 0.81 -7.82 15.46
N GLY A 74 -0.05 -7.70 16.47
CA GLY A 74 -0.15 -6.52 17.34
C GLY A 74 -0.66 -5.27 16.61
N MET A 75 -1.51 -5.44 15.60
CA MET A 75 -2.12 -4.37 14.83
C MET A 75 -3.46 -3.94 15.43
N ASP A 76 -3.75 -2.63 15.41
CA ASP A 76 -5.05 -2.10 15.83
C ASP A 76 -6.16 -2.51 14.86
N THR A 77 -7.30 -2.94 15.44
CA THR A 77 -8.50 -3.31 14.68
C THR A 77 -9.59 -2.23 14.69
N ILE A 78 -9.34 -1.09 15.34
CA ILE A 78 -10.32 -0.02 15.55
C ILE A 78 -10.92 0.52 14.24
N GLY A 79 -10.17 0.48 13.15
CA GLY A 79 -10.61 0.94 11.83
C GLY A 79 -11.29 -0.12 10.96
N ILE A 80 -11.41 -1.37 11.44
CA ILE A 80 -12.05 -2.46 10.71
C ILE A 80 -13.55 -2.49 11.04
N GLN A 81 -14.33 -1.90 10.15
CA GLN A 81 -15.80 -1.84 10.28
C GLN A 81 -16.41 -3.23 10.03
N CYS A 82 -17.61 -3.47 10.56
CA CYS A 82 -18.37 -4.70 10.32
C CYS A 82 -19.60 -4.40 9.47
N ASP A 83 -19.79 -5.17 8.40
CA ASP A 83 -20.96 -5.15 7.54
C ASP A 83 -21.85 -6.36 7.81
N GLN A 84 -23.16 -6.13 7.94
CA GLN A 84 -24.12 -7.23 8.16
C GLN A 84 -24.70 -7.81 6.87
N ASN A 85 -24.49 -7.10 5.74
CA ASN A 85 -25.16 -7.38 4.46
C ASN A 85 -24.18 -7.83 3.36
N HIS A 86 -22.91 -7.44 3.45
CA HIS A 86 -21.91 -7.72 2.42
C HIS A 86 -20.79 -8.58 3.00
N PRO A 87 -20.30 -9.58 2.23
CA PRO A 87 -19.22 -10.45 2.70
C PRO A 87 -17.88 -9.73 2.77
N THR A 88 -16.97 -10.28 3.57
CA THR A 88 -15.54 -9.88 3.53
C THR A 88 -14.98 -10.05 2.12
N GLY A 89 -14.11 -9.13 1.71
CA GLY A 89 -13.52 -9.11 0.37
C GLY A 89 -12.91 -10.46 -0.04
N GLN A 90 -13.19 -10.88 -1.27
CA GLN A 90 -12.69 -12.15 -1.82
C GLN A 90 -12.20 -11.98 -3.25
N VAL A 91 -11.11 -12.68 -3.54
CA VAL A 91 -10.59 -12.90 -4.89
C VAL A 91 -10.59 -14.41 -5.13
N GLN A 92 -11.33 -14.86 -6.12
CA GLN A 92 -11.29 -16.26 -6.53
C GLN A 92 -10.03 -16.52 -7.35
N VAL A 93 -9.30 -17.56 -7.00
CA VAL A 93 -8.08 -17.98 -7.67
C VAL A 93 -8.32 -19.35 -8.32
N GLU A 94 -8.32 -19.35 -9.64
CA GLU A 94 -8.53 -20.56 -10.44
C GLU A 94 -7.27 -20.86 -11.25
N MET A 95 -7.03 -22.15 -11.52
CA MET A 95 -5.97 -22.56 -12.43
C MET A 95 -6.53 -22.58 -13.86
N GLU A 96 -6.00 -21.71 -14.73
CA GLU A 96 -6.34 -21.68 -16.14
C GLU A 96 -5.07 -21.80 -16.98
N ASN A 97 -4.99 -22.86 -17.80
CA ASN A 97 -3.83 -23.13 -18.69
C ASN A 97 -2.46 -23.12 -18.00
N GLY A 98 -2.37 -23.60 -16.75
CA GLY A 98 -1.13 -23.65 -15.96
C GLY A 98 -0.74 -22.33 -15.28
N SER A 99 -1.59 -21.30 -15.35
CA SER A 99 -1.42 -20.01 -14.69
C SER A 99 -2.58 -19.75 -13.73
N HIS A 100 -2.34 -18.93 -12.68
CA HIS A 100 -3.40 -18.48 -11.80
C HIS A 100 -4.19 -17.34 -12.45
N ARG A 101 -5.52 -17.48 -12.47
CA ARG A 101 -6.45 -16.42 -12.81
C ARG A 101 -7.09 -15.88 -11.55
N PHE A 102 -6.99 -14.56 -11.34
CA PHE A 102 -7.55 -13.85 -10.19
C PHE A 102 -8.83 -13.13 -10.58
N THR A 103 -9.94 -13.46 -9.94
CA THR A 103 -11.24 -12.81 -10.17
C THR A 103 -11.69 -12.11 -8.89
N ILE A 104 -11.58 -10.78 -8.88
CA ILE A 104 -12.05 -9.94 -7.78
C ILE A 104 -13.58 -9.90 -7.80
N LEU A 105 -14.22 -10.34 -6.71
CA LEU A 105 -15.66 -10.38 -6.64
C LEU A 105 -16.25 -8.96 -6.48
N PRO A 106 -17.42 -8.68 -7.07
CA PRO A 106 -18.13 -7.42 -6.88
C PRO A 106 -18.83 -7.39 -5.51
N ASP A 107 -19.26 -6.19 -5.11
CA ASP A 107 -20.17 -5.94 -3.99
C ASP A 107 -19.72 -6.56 -2.66
N GLN A 108 -18.50 -6.24 -2.28
CA GLN A 108 -17.88 -6.71 -1.05
C GLN A 108 -17.96 -5.63 0.04
N ALA A 109 -17.78 -6.01 1.30
CA ALA A 109 -17.90 -5.09 2.43
C ALA A 109 -17.01 -3.84 2.31
N TYR A 110 -15.79 -3.97 1.77
CA TYR A 110 -14.90 -2.82 1.55
C TYR A 110 -15.40 -1.82 0.48
N ASP A 111 -16.43 -2.18 -0.29
CA ASP A 111 -17.12 -1.26 -1.20
C ASP A 111 -18.05 -0.29 -0.45
N HIS A 112 -18.30 -0.54 0.83
CA HIS A 112 -19.26 0.15 1.69
C HIS A 112 -18.64 0.76 2.95
N ILE A 113 -17.38 1.20 2.91
CA ILE A 113 -16.70 1.85 4.05
C ILE A 113 -17.50 3.10 4.47
N HIS A 114 -17.80 3.19 5.79
CA HIS A 114 -18.62 4.27 6.32
C HIS A 114 -17.79 5.52 6.64
N ALA A 115 -18.15 6.64 6.04
CA ALA A 115 -17.39 7.90 6.12
C ALA A 115 -17.29 8.47 7.55
N GLY A 116 -18.35 8.36 8.35
CA GLY A 116 -18.36 8.88 9.73
C GLY A 116 -17.35 8.17 10.62
N ILE A 117 -17.22 6.85 10.50
CA ILE A 117 -16.24 6.06 11.26
C ILE A 117 -14.82 6.40 10.80
N ALA A 118 -14.58 6.49 9.50
CA ALA A 118 -13.29 6.89 8.95
C ALA A 118 -12.87 8.28 9.48
N HIS A 119 -13.79 9.23 9.52
CA HIS A 119 -13.55 10.57 10.07
C HIS A 119 -13.18 10.55 11.57
N MET A 120 -13.93 9.82 12.40
CA MET A 120 -13.64 9.70 13.84
C MET A 120 -12.25 9.13 14.09
N ILE A 121 -11.82 8.13 13.33
CA ILE A 121 -10.50 7.53 13.43
C ILE A 121 -9.41 8.55 13.11
N THR A 122 -9.58 9.33 12.02
CA THR A 122 -8.63 10.38 11.64
C THR A 122 -8.41 11.40 12.74
N MET A 123 -9.52 11.84 13.35
CA MET A 123 -9.46 12.82 14.44
C MET A 123 -8.77 12.29 15.69
N SER A 124 -8.91 10.98 15.96
CA SER A 124 -8.33 10.33 17.15
C SER A 124 -6.85 10.03 17.00
N ILE A 125 -6.40 9.61 15.81
CA ILE A 125 -5.06 9.04 15.58
C ILE A 125 -4.05 10.08 15.10
N LYS A 126 -4.48 11.13 14.41
CA LYS A 126 -3.60 12.16 13.81
C LYS A 126 -2.49 11.52 12.96
N PRO A 127 -2.79 11.03 11.76
CA PRO A 127 -1.82 10.36 10.92
C PRO A 127 -0.67 11.29 10.49
N GLU A 128 0.53 10.74 10.37
CA GLU A 128 1.68 11.40 9.76
C GLU A 128 1.75 11.14 8.26
N MET A 129 1.04 10.11 7.77
CA MET A 129 0.84 9.80 6.36
C MET A 129 -0.45 9.00 6.17
N VAL A 130 -1.09 9.21 5.03
CA VAL A 130 -2.21 8.40 4.54
C VAL A 130 -1.77 7.62 3.31
N TYR A 131 -2.07 6.32 3.27
CA TYR A 131 -1.91 5.46 2.10
C TYR A 131 -3.27 5.01 1.59
N PHE A 132 -3.47 5.01 0.27
CA PHE A 132 -4.67 4.48 -0.36
C PHE A 132 -4.41 4.00 -1.78
N GLY A 133 -5.27 3.10 -2.27
CA GLY A 133 -5.24 2.55 -3.62
C GLY A 133 -6.49 2.86 -4.43
N THR A 134 -6.60 2.20 -5.58
CA THR A 134 -7.72 2.41 -6.52
C THR A 134 -8.93 1.49 -6.23
N LEU A 135 -8.70 0.25 -5.80
CA LEU A 135 -9.72 -0.81 -5.80
C LEU A 135 -10.95 -0.48 -4.94
N ALA A 136 -10.76 -0.04 -3.69
CA ALA A 136 -11.87 0.31 -2.81
C ALA A 136 -12.68 1.52 -3.29
N GLN A 137 -12.18 2.28 -4.28
CA GLN A 137 -12.86 3.42 -4.88
C GLN A 137 -13.82 3.05 -6.01
N ARG A 138 -13.90 1.77 -6.38
CA ARG A 138 -14.81 1.29 -7.44
C ARG A 138 -16.27 1.54 -7.09
N SER A 139 -16.64 1.48 -5.81
CA SER A 139 -17.98 1.77 -5.31
C SER A 139 -18.10 3.19 -4.76
N MET A 140 -19.30 3.80 -4.94
CA MET A 140 -19.55 5.18 -4.54
C MET A 140 -19.44 5.40 -3.02
N PRO A 141 -19.99 4.54 -2.13
CA PRO A 141 -19.92 4.74 -0.68
C PRO A 141 -18.46 4.87 -0.18
N SER A 142 -17.60 3.92 -0.51
CA SER A 142 -16.20 3.95 -0.09
C SER A 142 -15.41 5.09 -0.72
N ARG A 143 -15.74 5.47 -1.97
CA ARG A 143 -15.14 6.63 -2.63
C ARG A 143 -15.48 7.93 -1.91
N LEU A 144 -16.74 8.12 -1.50
CA LEU A 144 -17.15 9.29 -0.72
C LEU A 144 -16.53 9.30 0.68
N ALA A 145 -16.39 8.12 1.29
CA ALA A 145 -15.70 7.97 2.57
C ALA A 145 -14.23 8.38 2.47
N LEU A 146 -13.53 7.93 1.43
CA LEU A 146 -12.14 8.34 1.16
C LEU A 146 -12.04 9.85 0.90
N ASP A 147 -12.94 10.41 0.10
CA ASP A 147 -12.96 11.86 -0.17
C ASP A 147 -13.06 12.70 1.09
N LYS A 148 -13.99 12.33 1.96
CA LYS A 148 -14.16 12.99 3.26
C LYS A 148 -12.93 12.84 4.13
N PHE A 149 -12.38 11.63 4.21
CA PHE A 149 -11.20 11.30 4.96
C PHE A 149 -9.97 12.12 4.50
N LEU A 150 -9.67 12.15 3.20
CA LEU A 150 -8.55 12.92 2.65
C LEU A 150 -8.72 14.44 2.83
N SER A 151 -9.97 14.93 2.78
CA SER A 151 -10.25 16.37 2.99
C SER A 151 -10.00 16.80 4.44
N ASP A 152 -10.17 15.90 5.40
CA ASP A 152 -9.95 16.17 6.83
C ASP A 152 -8.49 15.97 7.25
N SER A 153 -7.72 15.23 6.46
CA SER A 153 -6.30 14.93 6.73
C SER A 153 -5.39 16.08 6.32
N LYS A 154 -4.40 16.39 7.16
CA LYS A 154 -3.40 17.45 6.91
C LYS A 154 -1.99 16.89 6.67
N CYS A 155 -1.82 15.58 6.64
CA CYS A 155 -0.54 14.93 6.38
C CYS A 155 -0.39 14.59 4.89
N PRO A 156 0.80 14.19 4.42
CA PRO A 156 1.02 13.73 3.06
C PRO A 156 0.17 12.52 2.70
N HIS A 157 -0.30 12.49 1.46
CA HIS A 157 -1.09 11.40 0.91
C HIS A 157 -0.28 10.60 -0.10
N PHE A 158 -0.13 9.31 0.14
CA PHE A 158 0.53 8.34 -0.73
C PHE A 158 -0.53 7.55 -1.49
N PHE A 159 -0.58 7.73 -2.80
CA PHE A 159 -1.47 7.01 -3.70
C PHE A 159 -0.70 5.92 -4.46
N ASP A 160 -0.97 4.67 -4.15
CA ASP A 160 -0.54 3.53 -4.96
C ASP A 160 -1.62 3.21 -5.99
N ILE A 161 -1.35 3.49 -7.25
CA ILE A 161 -2.37 3.38 -8.31
C ILE A 161 -2.96 1.98 -8.37
N ASN A 162 -2.10 0.96 -8.47
CA ASN A 162 -2.44 -0.45 -8.37
C ASN A 162 -3.74 -0.82 -9.10
N LEU A 163 -3.78 -0.58 -10.42
CA LEU A 163 -4.97 -0.76 -11.26
C LEU A 163 -5.40 -2.23 -11.33
N ARG A 164 -6.68 -2.50 -11.08
CA ARG A 164 -7.29 -3.84 -11.18
C ARG A 164 -8.45 -3.81 -12.17
N HIS A 165 -8.20 -4.30 -13.39
CA HIS A 165 -9.27 -4.39 -14.40
C HIS A 165 -10.41 -5.32 -13.93
N PRO A 166 -11.69 -4.94 -14.15
CA PRO A 166 -12.21 -3.71 -14.76
C PRO A 166 -12.53 -2.59 -13.76
N TRP A 167 -12.00 -2.64 -12.53
CA TRP A 167 -12.48 -1.89 -11.35
C TRP A 167 -11.92 -0.47 -11.22
N TYR A 168 -11.43 0.12 -12.31
CA TYR A 168 -10.94 1.50 -12.32
C TYR A 168 -11.43 2.27 -13.55
N ASN A 169 -11.38 3.59 -13.49
CA ASN A 169 -11.69 4.47 -14.60
C ASN A 169 -10.94 5.81 -14.47
N LYS A 170 -10.91 6.57 -15.57
CA LYS A 170 -10.25 7.87 -15.64
C LYS A 170 -10.70 8.83 -14.53
N HIS A 171 -11.99 8.85 -14.19
CA HIS A 171 -12.53 9.77 -13.18
C HIS A 171 -11.94 9.47 -11.78
N THR A 172 -11.94 8.20 -11.38
CA THR A 172 -11.37 7.75 -10.11
C THR A 172 -9.88 8.07 -10.03
N VAL A 173 -9.12 7.73 -11.09
CA VAL A 173 -7.66 8.01 -11.16
C VAL A 173 -7.40 9.51 -11.06
N ARG A 174 -8.11 10.35 -11.83
CA ARG A 174 -7.95 11.80 -11.77
C ARG A 174 -8.20 12.37 -10.38
N ARG A 175 -9.26 11.96 -9.71
CA ARG A 175 -9.61 12.44 -8.37
C ARG A 175 -8.55 12.08 -7.34
N SER A 176 -8.00 10.87 -7.44
CA SER A 176 -6.94 10.40 -6.56
C SER A 176 -5.65 11.18 -6.78
N LEU A 177 -5.24 11.38 -8.04
CA LEU A 177 -4.06 12.19 -8.38
C LEU A 177 -4.16 13.62 -7.86
N MET A 178 -5.33 14.27 -7.98
CA MET A 178 -5.57 15.64 -7.49
C MET A 178 -5.47 15.79 -5.96
N ARG A 179 -5.41 14.69 -5.21
CA ARG A 179 -5.39 14.66 -3.74
C ARG A 179 -4.15 14.02 -3.17
N SER A 180 -3.21 13.70 -4.04
CA SER A 180 -2.00 12.99 -3.66
C SER A 180 -0.79 13.90 -3.67
N ASP A 181 0.11 13.69 -2.73
CA ASP A 181 1.45 14.28 -2.74
C ASP A 181 2.46 13.34 -3.40
N ILE A 182 2.26 12.04 -3.21
CA ILE A 182 3.17 10.98 -3.63
C ILE A 182 2.36 9.94 -4.40
N VAL A 183 2.82 9.61 -5.59
CA VAL A 183 2.16 8.61 -6.44
C VAL A 183 3.15 7.53 -6.82
N LYS A 184 2.73 6.27 -6.67
CA LYS A 184 3.46 5.11 -7.16
C LYS A 184 2.63 4.40 -8.23
N MET A 185 3.30 3.96 -9.28
CA MET A 185 2.73 3.14 -10.35
C MET A 185 3.80 2.24 -10.97
N ASN A 186 3.43 1.26 -11.75
CA ASN A 186 4.34 0.54 -12.62
C ASN A 186 4.37 1.15 -14.03
N GLU A 187 5.21 0.61 -14.94
CA GLU A 187 5.36 1.13 -16.31
C GLU A 187 4.07 1.03 -17.12
N ASP A 188 3.33 -0.08 -17.02
CA ASP A 188 2.06 -0.27 -17.71
C ASP A 188 0.99 0.71 -17.23
N GLU A 189 0.93 0.92 -15.92
CA GLU A 189 0.04 1.90 -15.30
C GLU A 189 0.37 3.32 -15.73
N LEU A 190 1.67 3.66 -15.87
CA LEU A 190 2.10 4.96 -16.38
C LEU A 190 1.57 5.20 -17.80
N GLU A 191 1.63 4.19 -18.67
CA GLU A 191 1.09 4.29 -20.03
C GLU A 191 -0.43 4.49 -20.03
N ILE A 192 -1.16 3.71 -19.23
CA ILE A 192 -2.62 3.83 -19.09
C ILE A 192 -2.99 5.24 -18.59
N VAL A 193 -2.33 5.71 -17.53
CA VAL A 193 -2.61 7.02 -16.93
C VAL A 193 -2.25 8.15 -17.88
N ALA A 194 -1.10 8.09 -18.56
CA ALA A 194 -0.71 9.07 -19.58
C ALA A 194 -1.77 9.15 -20.69
N SER A 195 -2.29 8.00 -21.14
CA SER A 195 -3.36 7.95 -22.16
C SER A 195 -4.64 8.64 -21.71
N TYR A 196 -5.03 8.47 -20.45
CA TYR A 196 -6.21 9.13 -19.87
C TYR A 196 -6.14 10.66 -19.94
N PHE A 197 -4.96 11.22 -19.79
CA PHE A 197 -4.75 12.67 -19.80
C PHE A 197 -4.19 13.20 -21.13
N LYS A 198 -4.14 12.34 -22.16
CA LYS A 198 -3.65 12.69 -23.51
C LYS A 198 -2.21 13.21 -23.51
N ILE A 199 -1.38 12.66 -22.64
CA ILE A 199 0.04 12.97 -22.54
C ILE A 199 0.79 12.14 -23.58
N ASN A 200 1.15 12.78 -24.70
CA ASN A 200 1.84 12.16 -25.83
C ASN A 200 3.35 12.43 -25.80
N ALA A 201 3.97 12.31 -24.62
CA ALA A 201 5.41 12.49 -24.48
C ALA A 201 6.19 11.26 -24.99
N PRO A 202 7.38 11.44 -25.59
CA PRO A 202 8.11 10.36 -26.27
C PRO A 202 8.78 9.36 -25.33
N THR A 203 8.97 9.68 -24.06
CA THR A 203 9.64 8.81 -23.09
C THR A 203 8.83 8.66 -21.81
N PRO A 204 8.94 7.52 -21.08
CA PRO A 204 8.29 7.33 -19.79
C PRO A 204 8.58 8.46 -18.78
N LEU A 205 9.84 8.94 -18.73
CA LEU A 205 10.25 10.03 -17.86
C LEU A 205 9.50 11.34 -18.18
N LEU A 206 9.35 11.67 -19.46
CA LEU A 206 8.61 12.88 -19.87
C LEU A 206 7.10 12.74 -19.62
N LYS A 207 6.54 11.53 -19.74
CA LYS A 207 5.14 11.26 -19.34
C LYS A 207 4.95 11.46 -17.85
N ALA A 208 5.82 10.90 -17.03
CA ALA A 208 5.79 11.05 -15.57
C ALA A 208 5.97 12.51 -15.16
N LYS A 209 6.89 13.24 -15.79
CA LYS A 209 7.07 14.67 -15.55
C LYS A 209 5.80 15.46 -15.85
N ALA A 210 5.16 15.21 -16.99
CA ALA A 210 3.91 15.88 -17.34
C ALA A 210 2.78 15.59 -16.34
N LEU A 211 2.68 14.34 -15.83
CA LEU A 211 1.73 13.99 -14.76
C LEU A 211 2.08 14.69 -13.45
N LEU A 212 3.35 14.70 -13.06
CA LEU A 212 3.83 15.35 -11.85
C LEU A 212 3.49 16.83 -11.86
N ASP A 213 3.78 17.53 -12.97
CA ASP A 213 3.50 18.96 -13.14
C ASP A 213 1.98 19.23 -13.18
N GLN A 214 1.20 18.40 -13.89
CA GLN A 214 -0.25 18.58 -14.04
C GLN A 214 -1.02 18.42 -12.72
N PHE A 215 -0.56 17.54 -11.84
CA PHE A 215 -1.22 17.22 -10.57
C PHE A 215 -0.47 17.76 -9.35
N GLU A 216 0.57 18.56 -9.56
CA GLU A 216 1.38 19.19 -8.50
C GLU A 216 1.95 18.20 -7.48
N LEU A 217 2.36 17.02 -7.97
CA LEU A 217 2.88 15.95 -7.13
C LEU A 217 4.26 16.31 -6.58
N LYS A 218 4.57 15.91 -5.35
CA LYS A 218 5.92 16.01 -4.78
C LYS A 218 6.85 14.95 -5.32
N TYR A 219 6.32 13.70 -5.46
CA TYR A 219 7.05 12.56 -5.97
C TYR A 219 6.16 11.70 -6.87
N LEU A 220 6.71 11.24 -7.97
CA LEU A 220 6.14 10.19 -8.81
C LEU A 220 7.16 9.07 -8.95
N LEU A 221 6.79 7.86 -8.47
CA LEU A 221 7.61 6.65 -8.45
C LEU A 221 7.09 5.68 -9.50
N VAL A 222 8.01 5.10 -10.27
CA VAL A 222 7.67 4.07 -11.27
C VAL A 222 8.50 2.82 -11.01
N THR A 223 7.82 1.70 -10.79
CA THR A 223 8.45 0.38 -10.62
C THR A 223 8.51 -0.34 -11.96
N CYS A 224 9.66 -0.96 -12.28
CA CYS A 224 9.98 -1.59 -13.57
C CYS A 224 10.29 -3.09 -13.41
N GLY A 225 9.61 -3.77 -12.49
CA GLY A 225 9.81 -5.20 -12.22
C GLY A 225 11.27 -5.53 -11.87
N GLU A 226 11.87 -6.46 -12.61
CA GLU A 226 13.25 -6.88 -12.41
C GLU A 226 14.30 -5.79 -12.72
N HIS A 227 13.90 -4.75 -13.44
CA HIS A 227 14.76 -3.62 -13.79
C HIS A 227 14.82 -2.55 -12.69
N GLY A 228 14.17 -2.79 -11.54
CA GLY A 228 14.19 -1.89 -10.40
C GLY A 228 13.10 -0.83 -10.43
N ALA A 229 13.44 0.40 -10.09
CA ALA A 229 12.49 1.51 -10.03
C ALA A 229 13.19 2.85 -10.27
N TRP A 230 12.43 3.84 -10.65
CA TRP A 230 12.90 5.23 -10.75
C TRP A 230 11.85 6.19 -10.19
N LEU A 231 12.30 7.39 -9.91
CA LEU A 231 11.48 8.45 -9.33
C LEU A 231 11.83 9.79 -9.97
N ILE A 232 10.83 10.65 -10.12
CA ILE A 232 10.99 12.07 -10.38
C ILE A 232 10.31 12.88 -9.28
N ASN A 233 10.93 14.00 -8.85
CA ASN A 233 10.36 14.91 -7.85
C ASN A 233 9.99 16.27 -8.44
N GLN A 234 9.32 17.10 -7.65
CA GLN A 234 8.89 18.46 -8.03
C GLN A 234 10.03 19.41 -8.45
N LYS A 235 11.29 19.08 -8.10
CA LYS A 235 12.48 19.83 -8.52
C LYS A 235 13.05 19.31 -9.84
N ASN A 236 12.39 18.35 -10.49
CA ASN A 236 12.85 17.61 -11.66
C ASN A 236 14.15 16.78 -11.42
N GLU A 237 14.47 16.48 -10.17
CA GLU A 237 15.52 15.53 -9.84
C GLU A 237 15.01 14.11 -10.07
N THR A 238 15.84 13.27 -10.66
CA THR A 238 15.53 11.86 -10.93
C THR A 238 16.48 10.96 -10.17
N TYR A 239 15.94 9.88 -9.61
CA TYR A 239 16.70 8.86 -8.92
C TYR A 239 16.31 7.50 -9.48
N ASN A 240 17.32 6.66 -9.76
CA ASN A 240 17.12 5.29 -10.23
C ASN A 240 17.67 4.34 -9.18
N THR A 241 17.07 3.15 -9.06
CA THR A 241 17.69 2.05 -8.32
C THR A 241 18.53 1.22 -9.27
N ASP A 242 19.58 0.60 -8.74
CA ASP A 242 20.20 -0.52 -9.43
C ASP A 242 19.21 -1.70 -9.44
N PRO A 243 19.27 -2.58 -10.46
CA PRO A 243 18.54 -3.83 -10.42
C PRO A 243 18.86 -4.56 -9.11
N ALA A 244 17.83 -5.07 -8.45
CA ALA A 244 18.07 -5.80 -7.20
C ALA A 244 18.89 -7.04 -7.51
N THR A 245 19.97 -7.25 -6.75
CA THR A 245 20.74 -8.48 -6.86
C THR A 245 19.82 -9.62 -6.39
N GLN A 246 19.32 -10.40 -7.33
CA GLN A 246 18.48 -11.56 -7.04
C GLN A 246 19.38 -12.64 -6.38
N THR A 247 19.37 -12.68 -5.07
CA THR A 247 20.08 -13.72 -4.30
C THR A 247 19.22 -14.97 -4.10
N GLN A 248 17.95 -14.93 -4.47
CA GLN A 248 16.98 -16.01 -4.26
C GLN A 248 16.19 -16.29 -5.55
N THR A 249 15.71 -17.53 -5.67
CA THR A 249 14.79 -17.91 -6.75
C THR A 249 13.46 -17.18 -6.55
N ILE A 250 12.92 -16.59 -7.62
CA ILE A 250 11.58 -15.98 -7.60
C ILE A 250 10.56 -17.10 -7.36
N VAL A 251 9.79 -16.94 -6.28
CA VAL A 251 8.70 -17.85 -5.90
C VAL A 251 7.35 -17.24 -6.28
N ASP A 252 7.16 -15.95 -5.99
CA ASP A 252 5.92 -15.22 -6.23
C ASP A 252 6.24 -13.72 -6.35
N THR A 253 5.58 -13.01 -7.24
CA THR A 253 5.74 -11.55 -7.38
C THR A 253 4.63 -10.75 -6.69
N VAL A 254 3.63 -11.45 -6.14
CA VAL A 254 2.53 -10.83 -5.38
C VAL A 254 3.08 -10.10 -4.15
N GLY A 255 2.64 -8.86 -3.96
CA GLY A 255 3.04 -8.03 -2.82
C GLY A 255 4.39 -7.32 -2.94
N ALA A 256 5.19 -7.57 -3.99
CA ALA A 256 6.45 -6.84 -4.20
C ALA A 256 6.23 -5.32 -4.30
N GLY A 257 5.17 -4.90 -5.00
CA GLY A 257 4.76 -3.50 -5.10
C GLY A 257 4.34 -2.90 -3.76
N ASP A 258 3.63 -3.68 -2.94
CA ASP A 258 3.18 -3.29 -1.60
C ASP A 258 4.38 -3.14 -0.65
N ALA A 259 5.33 -4.08 -0.72
CA ALA A 259 6.59 -4.05 0.02
C ALA A 259 7.44 -2.82 -0.35
N PHE A 260 7.55 -2.52 -1.65
CA PHE A 260 8.23 -1.32 -2.14
C PHE A 260 7.57 -0.06 -1.56
N ALA A 261 6.24 0.06 -1.64
CA ALA A 261 5.49 1.19 -1.10
C ALA A 261 5.71 1.36 0.42
N ALA A 262 5.66 0.25 1.18
CA ALA A 262 5.89 0.27 2.62
C ALA A 262 7.27 0.86 2.98
N VAL A 263 8.35 0.45 2.29
CA VAL A 263 9.70 0.95 2.58
C VAL A 263 9.87 2.41 2.16
N ILE A 264 9.24 2.85 1.07
CA ILE A 264 9.22 4.29 0.73
C ILE A 264 8.53 5.10 1.83
N ILE A 265 7.39 4.64 2.36
CA ILE A 265 6.69 5.29 3.47
C ILE A 265 7.61 5.36 4.70
N ILE A 266 8.29 4.26 5.05
CA ILE A 266 9.25 4.23 6.16
C ILE A 266 10.35 5.26 5.93
N GLY A 267 10.94 5.30 4.73
CA GLY A 267 12.00 6.22 4.37
C GLY A 267 11.59 7.69 4.50
N LEU A 268 10.40 8.03 4.01
CA LEU A 268 9.84 9.38 4.12
C LEU A 268 9.59 9.78 5.58
N LEU A 269 9.08 8.87 6.39
CA LEU A 269 8.80 9.12 7.80
C LEU A 269 10.07 9.18 8.65
N HIS A 270 11.16 8.53 8.24
CA HIS A 270 12.46 8.56 8.93
C HIS A 270 13.45 9.55 8.30
N ASP A 271 12.98 10.42 7.40
CA ASP A 271 13.78 11.44 6.72
C ASP A 271 15.03 10.86 6.00
N TRP A 272 14.88 9.65 5.43
CA TRP A 272 15.97 9.07 4.63
C TRP A 272 16.18 9.87 3.34
N ALA A 273 17.43 10.01 2.92
CA ALA A 273 17.71 10.51 1.58
C ALA A 273 17.01 9.62 0.54
N MET A 274 16.32 10.22 -0.43
CA MET A 274 15.47 9.49 -1.38
C MET A 274 16.20 8.36 -2.13
N PRO A 275 17.48 8.53 -2.58
CA PRO A 275 18.21 7.41 -3.18
C PRO A 275 18.35 6.20 -2.25
N VAL A 276 18.56 6.44 -0.95
CA VAL A 276 18.66 5.37 0.07
C VAL A 276 17.31 4.69 0.26
N ALA A 277 16.21 5.46 0.37
CA ALA A 277 14.86 4.91 0.49
C ALA A 277 14.50 4.04 -0.71
N MET A 278 14.79 4.52 -1.92
CA MET A 278 14.56 3.81 -3.17
C MET A 278 15.33 2.48 -3.24
N GLN A 279 16.63 2.51 -2.93
CA GLN A 279 17.46 1.31 -2.97
C GLN A 279 17.01 0.25 -1.94
N ARG A 280 16.67 0.70 -0.71
CA ARG A 280 16.12 -0.18 0.35
C ARG A 280 14.77 -0.76 -0.06
N ALA A 281 13.89 0.04 -0.65
CA ALA A 281 12.59 -0.41 -1.15
C ALA A 281 12.74 -1.48 -2.24
N ASN A 282 13.67 -1.28 -3.19
CA ASN A 282 13.94 -2.23 -4.24
C ASN A 282 14.51 -3.56 -3.70
N GLN A 283 15.46 -3.50 -2.76
CA GLN A 283 16.03 -4.69 -2.11
C GLN A 283 14.97 -5.47 -1.32
N PHE A 284 14.12 -4.79 -0.58
CA PHE A 284 13.07 -5.44 0.21
C PHE A 284 11.99 -6.05 -0.69
N ALA A 285 11.55 -5.35 -1.75
CA ALA A 285 10.62 -5.89 -2.73
C ALA A 285 11.16 -7.16 -3.41
N ALA A 286 12.44 -7.17 -3.78
CA ALA A 286 13.09 -8.37 -4.33
C ALA A 286 13.13 -9.54 -3.34
N ALA A 287 13.35 -9.28 -2.05
CA ALA A 287 13.31 -10.31 -1.01
C ALA A 287 11.90 -10.89 -0.83
N ILE A 288 10.86 -10.07 -0.95
CA ILE A 288 9.45 -10.53 -0.94
C ILE A 288 9.16 -11.45 -2.12
N CYS A 289 9.74 -11.22 -3.29
CA CYS A 289 9.59 -12.15 -4.42
C CYS A 289 10.15 -13.58 -4.14
N GLY A 290 10.98 -13.75 -3.12
CA GLY A 290 11.50 -15.05 -2.69
C GLY A 290 10.58 -15.85 -1.77
N ILE A 291 9.41 -15.33 -1.41
CA ILE A 291 8.43 -16.00 -0.56
C ILE A 291 7.07 -16.14 -1.27
N ARG A 292 6.20 -16.97 -0.74
CA ARG A 292 4.83 -17.10 -1.24
C ARG A 292 3.91 -16.09 -0.56
N GLY A 293 3.13 -15.35 -1.35
CA GLY A 293 2.15 -14.36 -0.87
C GLY A 293 2.74 -12.99 -0.57
N GLY A 294 1.86 -12.02 -0.28
CA GLY A 294 2.18 -10.58 -0.24
C GLY A 294 2.95 -10.10 0.99
N ALA A 295 3.07 -10.90 2.06
CA ALA A 295 3.85 -10.53 3.26
C ALA A 295 4.29 -11.78 4.05
N PRO A 296 5.49 -11.74 4.66
CA PRO A 296 6.03 -12.83 5.46
C PRO A 296 5.13 -13.16 6.66
N GLN A 297 5.03 -14.45 6.97
CA GLN A 297 4.32 -14.92 8.17
C GLN A 297 5.18 -14.79 9.45
N GLN A 298 6.52 -14.84 9.30
CA GLN A 298 7.47 -14.86 10.39
C GLN A 298 8.12 -13.50 10.55
N HIS A 299 8.17 -13.02 11.80
CA HIS A 299 8.80 -11.74 12.12
C HIS A 299 10.32 -11.72 11.88
N GLU A 300 10.96 -12.88 11.98
CA GLU A 300 12.39 -13.06 11.77
C GLU A 300 12.85 -12.61 10.38
N PHE A 301 11.97 -12.67 9.38
CA PHE A 301 12.26 -12.18 8.03
C PHE A 301 12.68 -10.70 8.00
N TYR A 302 12.12 -9.88 8.89
CA TYR A 302 12.37 -8.43 8.92
C TYR A 302 13.64 -8.06 9.70
N ILE A 303 14.16 -8.94 10.58
CA ILE A 303 15.29 -8.64 11.46
C ILE A 303 16.54 -8.16 10.71
N PRO A 304 17.01 -8.82 9.64
CA PRO A 304 18.18 -8.37 8.90
C PRO A 304 18.03 -6.96 8.32
N PHE A 305 16.85 -6.63 7.82
CA PHE A 305 16.56 -5.30 7.28
C PHE A 305 16.51 -4.24 8.37
N LYS A 306 15.86 -4.52 9.51
CA LYS A 306 15.84 -3.61 10.66
C LYS A 306 17.24 -3.30 11.14
N GLN A 307 18.10 -4.31 11.30
CA GLN A 307 19.49 -4.13 11.69
C GLN A 307 20.30 -3.32 10.68
N ALA A 308 20.19 -3.64 9.39
CA ALA A 308 20.90 -2.92 8.32
C ALA A 308 20.45 -1.46 8.17
N TRP A 309 19.21 -1.14 8.52
CA TRP A 309 18.63 0.19 8.38
C TRP A 309 18.63 1.02 9.67
N ASN A 310 19.08 0.43 10.79
CA ASN A 310 19.06 1.02 12.13
C ASN A 310 17.65 1.45 12.59
N LEU A 311 16.68 0.54 12.41
CA LEU A 311 15.29 0.69 12.85
C LEU A 311 15.00 -0.08 14.14
#